data_46d92469d4e1be87f1868304b2ae94ef
#
_entry.id   46d92469d4e1be87f1868304b2ae94ef
#
_cell.length_a   1.000
_cell.length_b   1.000
_cell.length_c   1.000
_cell.angle_alpha   90.00
_cell.angle_beta   90.00
_cell.angle_gamma   90.00
#
_symmetry.space_group_name_H-M   'P 1'
#
loop_
_entity.id
_entity.type
_entity.pdbx_description
1 polymer ?
#
loop_
_entity_poly.entity_id
_entity_poly.type
_entity_poly.pdbx_seq_one_letter_code
_entity_poly.pdbx_strand_id
1 'polypeptide(L)'
;MKKYILALFLGACILNAEILEVKQLFNKKLTEVKKEQIGPLKSFYGRLAFDESRVFDVVSRFDGYITKLDANKLYSMAKKDEALFSIYSDEVSSIIQEINIAKKFNKSLVESNVNKLKALAVHKKEIKRIIEANEYIHDIAFYAPYDSVVIKKEINNGSFVKKGSLLVQLASLKKLWVIASVYQKDLSFVKKGLKAKVYIDGFAEPVISTVDYIYPTIDETNKSVDVRLVIDNKDLKYSPNMFAKVDIKQINKEILTLPKTAVLQKGSKHYVFQYLSESEYEPIEVTAKRISSNKYEIIDGIQEGQRVINNALFLLDSDAITNGLYSSDDDDW
;
A
#
# COMPACT_ATOMS: atom_id res chain seq x y z
N MET A 1 -46.04 -77.74 -67.78
CA MET A 1 -46.73 -77.65 -66.58
C MET A 1 -45.71 -77.32 -65.45
N LYS A 2 -45.45 -76.10 -65.22
CA LYS A 2 -44.30 -75.65 -64.40
C LYS A 2 -44.76 -75.30 -63.02
N LYS A 3 -44.17 -75.93 -62.05
CA LYS A 3 -44.32 -75.61 -60.60
C LYS A 3 -43.36 -74.46 -60.25
N TYR A 4 -43.90 -73.38 -59.74
CA TYR A 4 -43.08 -72.33 -59.16
C TYR A 4 -43.05 -72.51 -57.67
N ILE A 5 -41.83 -72.76 -57.13
CA ILE A 5 -41.53 -72.76 -55.71
C ILE A 5 -41.15 -71.34 -55.33
N LEU A 6 -41.93 -70.72 -54.48
CA LEU A 6 -41.63 -69.40 -53.88
C LEU A 6 -40.80 -69.61 -52.61
N ALA A 7 -39.49 -69.34 -52.66
CA ALA A 7 -38.64 -69.33 -51.48
C ALA A 7 -38.76 -67.98 -50.71
N LEU A 8 -39.31 -68.05 -49.55
CA LEU A 8 -39.38 -66.88 -48.65
C LEU A 8 -38.02 -66.71 -47.96
N PHE A 9 -37.26 -65.63 -48.30
CA PHE A 9 -36.00 -65.25 -47.61
C PHE A 9 -36.38 -64.38 -46.49
N LEU A 10 -36.29 -64.91 -45.22
CA LEU A 10 -36.40 -64.15 -43.97
C LEU A 10 -35.04 -63.51 -43.72
N GLY A 11 -34.84 -62.27 -44.12
CA GLY A 11 -33.66 -61.45 -43.75
C GLY A 11 -33.76 -60.98 -42.30
N ALA A 12 -32.99 -61.60 -41.46
CA ALA A 12 -32.78 -61.04 -40.08
C ALA A 12 -31.90 -59.80 -40.16
N CYS A 13 -32.50 -58.62 -40.12
CA CYS A 13 -31.76 -57.39 -39.81
C CYS A 13 -31.30 -57.40 -38.37
N ILE A 14 -30.06 -57.76 -38.16
CA ILE A 14 -29.38 -57.50 -36.88
C ILE A 14 -29.12 -55.99 -36.86
N LEU A 15 -29.96 -55.23 -36.15
CA LEU A 15 -29.68 -53.86 -35.75
C LEU A 15 -28.53 -53.91 -34.73
N ASN A 16 -27.32 -53.71 -35.20
CA ASN A 16 -26.24 -53.29 -34.34
C ASN A 16 -26.57 -51.87 -33.89
N ALA A 17 -27.11 -51.71 -32.68
CA ALA A 17 -27.13 -50.44 -32.02
C ALA A 17 -25.67 -50.13 -31.61
N GLU A 18 -24.96 -49.41 -32.44
CA GLU A 18 -23.75 -48.72 -32.06
C GLU A 18 -24.14 -47.71 -30.96
N ILE A 19 -23.76 -48.03 -29.72
CA ILE A 19 -23.81 -47.07 -28.61
C ILE A 19 -22.81 -45.99 -29.02
N LEU A 20 -23.29 -44.92 -29.62
CA LEU A 20 -22.52 -43.69 -29.79
C LEU A 20 -22.21 -43.21 -28.36
N GLU A 21 -20.98 -43.42 -27.89
CA GLU A 21 -20.44 -42.66 -26.75
C GLU A 21 -20.66 -41.19 -27.07
N VAL A 22 -21.63 -40.60 -26.44
CA VAL A 22 -21.82 -39.16 -26.47
C VAL A 22 -20.63 -38.56 -25.69
N LYS A 23 -19.53 -38.33 -26.41
CA LYS A 23 -18.44 -37.48 -25.89
C LYS A 23 -19.07 -36.16 -25.53
N GLN A 24 -19.34 -35.96 -24.25
CA GLN A 24 -19.86 -34.70 -23.75
C GLN A 24 -18.83 -33.61 -24.03
N LEU A 25 -19.04 -32.86 -25.08
CA LEU A 25 -18.25 -31.72 -25.54
C LEU A 25 -18.58 -30.48 -24.69
N PHE A 26 -18.38 -30.52 -23.39
CA PHE A 26 -18.36 -29.30 -22.64
C PHE A 26 -16.90 -28.88 -22.34
N ASN A 27 -16.63 -27.61 -22.53
CA ASN A 27 -15.31 -27.05 -22.30
C ASN A 27 -15.00 -27.09 -20.77
N LYS A 28 -14.20 -28.08 -20.37
CA LYS A 28 -13.79 -28.29 -18.97
C LYS A 28 -12.91 -27.11 -18.53
N LYS A 29 -13.37 -26.34 -17.59
CA LYS A 29 -12.53 -25.34 -16.90
C LYS A 29 -11.85 -26.02 -15.73
N LEU A 30 -10.54 -25.89 -15.66
CA LEU A 30 -9.75 -26.43 -14.56
C LEU A 30 -9.39 -25.33 -13.58
N THR A 31 -9.31 -25.70 -12.31
CA THR A 31 -8.73 -24.89 -11.25
C THR A 31 -7.80 -25.74 -10.40
N GLU A 32 -6.82 -25.11 -9.80
CA GLU A 32 -5.84 -25.76 -8.95
C GLU A 32 -6.19 -25.49 -7.50
N VAL A 33 -6.01 -26.49 -6.64
CA VAL A 33 -6.11 -26.34 -5.19
C VAL A 33 -4.93 -25.52 -4.71
N LYS A 34 -5.20 -24.32 -4.15
CA LYS A 34 -4.16 -23.38 -3.71
C LYS A 34 -4.26 -23.08 -2.24
N LYS A 35 -3.10 -22.93 -1.60
CA LYS A 35 -3.04 -22.32 -0.28
C LYS A 35 -3.31 -20.83 -0.36
N GLU A 36 -4.22 -20.37 0.46
CA GLU A 36 -4.49 -18.94 0.65
C GLU A 36 -4.38 -18.57 2.13
N GLN A 37 -3.79 -17.41 2.34
CA GLN A 37 -3.75 -16.82 3.66
C GLN A 37 -5.07 -16.12 3.92
N ILE A 38 -5.87 -16.63 4.84
CA ILE A 38 -7.12 -16.02 5.25
C ILE A 38 -7.09 -15.57 6.70
N GLY A 39 -7.89 -14.56 6.94
CA GLY A 39 -8.11 -13.98 8.25
C GLY A 39 -9.11 -12.84 8.14
N PRO A 40 -9.61 -12.38 9.28
CA PRO A 40 -10.58 -11.30 9.31
C PRO A 40 -9.98 -10.02 8.71
N LEU A 41 -10.80 -9.31 7.95
CA LEU A 41 -10.51 -8.00 7.38
C LEU A 41 -11.34 -6.96 8.13
N LYS A 42 -10.69 -5.89 8.58
CA LYS A 42 -11.38 -4.72 9.13
C LYS A 42 -10.93 -3.46 8.43
N SER A 43 -11.88 -2.56 8.24
CA SER A 43 -11.66 -1.25 7.63
C SER A 43 -11.69 -0.18 8.69
N PHE A 44 -10.73 0.73 8.63
CA PHE A 44 -10.62 1.90 9.47
C PHE A 44 -10.53 3.13 8.58
N TYR A 45 -10.92 4.29 9.11
CA TYR A 45 -10.86 5.55 8.40
C TYR A 45 -9.84 6.47 9.05
N GLY A 46 -9.21 7.29 8.25
CA GLY A 46 -8.20 8.23 8.72
C GLY A 46 -7.88 9.28 7.67
N ARG A 47 -6.78 9.93 7.85
CA ARG A 47 -6.29 10.98 6.95
C ARG A 47 -4.78 10.94 6.81
N LEU A 48 -4.30 11.51 5.72
CA LEU A 48 -2.89 11.72 5.51
C LEU A 48 -2.40 12.88 6.39
N ALA A 49 -1.19 12.75 6.90
CA ALA A 49 -0.53 13.79 7.70
C ALA A 49 0.93 13.94 7.24
N PHE A 50 1.53 15.07 7.59
CA PHE A 50 2.97 15.22 7.43
C PHE A 50 3.71 14.18 8.30
N ASP A 51 4.85 13.72 7.79
CA ASP A 51 5.81 12.98 8.60
C ASP A 51 6.52 13.97 9.53
N GLU A 52 6.13 14.00 10.81
CA GLU A 52 6.67 14.92 11.81
C GLU A 52 8.18 14.78 11.98
N SER A 53 8.75 13.60 11.75
CA SER A 53 10.20 13.39 11.77
C SER A 53 10.94 14.12 10.64
N ARG A 54 10.20 14.65 9.67
CA ARG A 54 10.67 15.39 8.50
C ARG A 54 10.16 16.83 8.46
N VAL A 55 9.77 17.33 9.60
CA VAL A 55 9.48 18.74 9.81
C VAL A 55 10.75 19.43 10.30
N PHE A 56 11.05 20.60 9.75
CA PHE A 56 12.24 21.37 10.06
C PHE A 56 11.87 22.82 10.38
N ASP A 57 12.25 23.25 11.57
CA ASP A 57 12.07 24.62 12.06
C ASP A 57 13.27 25.48 11.66
N VAL A 58 13.03 26.49 10.84
CA VAL A 58 14.00 27.52 10.54
C VAL A 58 13.88 28.60 11.62
N VAL A 59 14.85 28.60 12.54
CA VAL A 59 14.88 29.47 13.71
C VAL A 59 16.03 30.48 13.56
N SER A 60 15.81 31.76 13.91
CA SER A 60 16.88 32.74 13.91
C SER A 60 17.94 32.47 14.99
N ARG A 61 19.19 32.57 14.64
CA ARG A 61 20.34 32.43 15.55
C ARG A 61 20.87 33.78 16.09
N PHE A 62 20.36 34.88 15.55
CA PHE A 62 20.74 36.26 15.85
C PHE A 62 19.56 37.20 15.65
N ASP A 63 19.67 38.43 16.12
CA ASP A 63 18.68 39.47 15.92
C ASP A 63 18.88 40.13 14.55
N GLY A 64 17.77 40.56 13.91
CA GLY A 64 17.88 41.23 12.63
C GLY A 64 16.55 41.57 11.97
N TYR A 65 16.60 42.09 10.77
CA TYR A 65 15.46 42.48 9.95
C TYR A 65 15.36 41.65 8.68
N ILE A 66 14.18 41.18 8.34
CA ILE A 66 13.91 40.49 7.09
C ILE A 66 13.98 41.51 5.96
N THR A 67 14.96 41.40 5.09
CA THR A 67 15.17 42.30 3.94
C THR A 67 14.48 41.78 2.70
N LYS A 68 14.37 40.46 2.55
CA LYS A 68 13.72 39.80 1.42
C LYS A 68 13.05 38.54 1.86
N LEU A 69 11.85 38.27 1.34
CA LEU A 69 11.09 37.05 1.62
C LEU A 69 10.72 36.34 0.32
N ASP A 70 11.49 35.33 -0.06
CA ASP A 70 11.24 34.51 -1.25
C ASP A 70 10.13 33.47 -0.98
N ALA A 71 10.16 32.82 0.18
CA ALA A 71 9.12 31.89 0.67
C ALA A 71 7.88 32.63 1.20
N ASN A 72 7.24 33.44 0.37
CA ASN A 72 6.19 34.36 0.78
C ASN A 72 4.78 33.76 0.86
N LYS A 73 4.57 32.53 0.39
CA LYS A 73 3.28 31.83 0.36
C LYS A 73 3.31 30.55 1.18
N LEU A 74 2.28 30.34 2.01
CA LEU A 74 2.05 29.04 2.64
C LEU A 74 1.81 27.97 1.56
N TYR A 75 2.30 26.77 1.83
CA TYR A 75 2.23 25.60 0.95
C TYR A 75 2.98 25.76 -0.39
N SER A 76 3.82 26.80 -0.55
CA SER A 76 4.76 26.86 -1.67
C SER A 76 5.87 25.82 -1.51
N MET A 77 6.28 25.26 -2.65
CA MET A 77 7.42 24.34 -2.68
C MET A 77 8.72 25.12 -2.60
N ALA A 78 9.67 24.60 -1.85
CA ALA A 78 11.04 25.07 -1.79
C ALA A 78 11.98 23.90 -2.09
N LYS A 79 12.82 24.05 -3.12
CA LYS A 79 13.81 23.04 -3.49
C LYS A 79 14.99 23.11 -2.53
N LYS A 80 15.69 22.00 -2.40
CA LYS A 80 16.94 21.98 -1.65
C LYS A 80 17.89 23.08 -2.13
N ASP A 81 18.48 23.81 -1.18
CA ASP A 81 19.39 24.92 -1.43
C ASP A 81 18.77 26.12 -2.17
N GLU A 82 17.43 26.25 -2.20
CA GLU A 82 16.71 27.42 -2.63
C GLU A 82 16.59 28.45 -1.50
N ALA A 83 16.74 29.75 -1.80
CA ALA A 83 16.64 30.80 -0.80
C ALA A 83 15.20 30.94 -0.32
N LEU A 84 15.01 31.03 1.00
CA LEU A 84 13.73 31.22 1.64
C LEU A 84 13.47 32.69 1.99
N PHE A 85 14.47 33.36 2.52
CA PHE A 85 14.45 34.77 2.92
C PHE A 85 15.87 35.25 3.16
N SER A 86 16.04 36.56 3.26
CA SER A 86 17.32 37.20 3.65
C SER A 86 17.13 38.02 4.91
N ILE A 87 18.16 38.07 5.75
CA ILE A 87 18.20 38.84 7.00
C ILE A 87 19.40 39.78 6.98
N TYR A 88 19.15 41.03 7.36
CA TYR A 88 20.19 41.97 7.80
C TYR A 88 20.35 41.84 9.31
N SER A 89 21.60 41.77 9.78
CA SER A 89 21.93 41.70 11.20
C SER A 89 23.23 42.47 11.49
N ASP A 90 23.22 43.30 12.50
CA ASP A 90 24.41 44.05 12.89
C ASP A 90 25.54 43.12 13.36
N GLU A 91 25.19 42.05 14.11
CA GLU A 91 26.15 41.03 14.55
C GLU A 91 26.85 40.37 13.40
N VAL A 92 26.09 39.89 12.40
CA VAL A 92 26.62 39.22 11.22
C VAL A 92 27.38 40.18 10.33
N SER A 93 26.90 41.40 10.16
CA SER A 93 27.55 42.47 9.40
C SER A 93 28.93 42.81 9.95
N SER A 94 29.07 42.89 11.30
CA SER A 94 30.36 43.10 11.94
C SER A 94 31.34 41.98 11.66
N ILE A 95 30.89 40.71 11.70
CA ILE A 95 31.76 39.55 11.39
C ILE A 95 32.17 39.59 9.88
N ILE A 96 31.27 39.98 8.98
CA ILE A 96 31.58 40.12 7.54
C ILE A 96 32.64 41.22 7.33
N GLN A 97 32.53 42.35 8.01
CA GLN A 97 33.54 43.42 7.97
C GLN A 97 34.92 42.91 8.45
N GLU A 98 34.97 42.22 9.60
CA GLU A 98 36.19 41.59 10.11
C GLU A 98 36.81 40.63 9.07
N ILE A 99 35.99 39.81 8.39
CA ILE A 99 36.47 38.91 7.30
C ILE A 99 37.07 39.74 6.17
N ASN A 100 36.40 40.80 5.72
CA ASN A 100 36.87 41.64 4.59
C ASN A 100 38.16 42.35 4.90
N ILE A 101 38.37 42.81 6.10
CA ILE A 101 39.62 43.36 6.57
C ILE A 101 40.71 42.27 6.62
N ALA A 102 40.39 41.13 7.26
CA ALA A 102 41.35 40.04 7.45
C ALA A 102 41.85 39.38 6.16
N LYS A 103 41.02 39.36 5.11
CA LYS A 103 41.37 38.81 3.78
C LYS A 103 42.72 39.37 3.26
N LYS A 104 43.02 40.61 3.58
CA LYS A 104 44.24 41.31 3.10
C LYS A 104 45.48 41.00 3.93
N PHE A 105 45.33 40.58 5.20
CA PHE A 105 46.42 40.55 6.15
C PHE A 105 46.58 39.26 6.94
N ASN A 106 45.52 38.47 7.16
CA ASN A 106 45.59 37.36 8.10
C ASN A 106 44.58 36.24 7.82
N LYS A 107 45.08 35.13 7.22
CA LYS A 107 44.23 33.93 6.93
C LYS A 107 43.63 33.29 8.17
N SER A 108 44.37 33.24 9.27
CA SER A 108 43.89 32.63 10.52
C SER A 108 42.70 33.38 11.11
N LEU A 109 42.69 34.72 11.00
CA LEU A 109 41.57 35.55 11.42
C LEU A 109 40.34 35.36 10.54
N VAL A 110 40.51 35.17 9.21
CA VAL A 110 39.42 34.81 8.31
C VAL A 110 38.80 33.48 8.74
N GLU A 111 39.61 32.44 9.02
CA GLU A 111 39.12 31.16 9.45
C GLU A 111 38.33 31.21 10.79
N SER A 112 38.84 31.98 11.76
CA SER A 112 38.19 32.24 13.03
C SER A 112 36.77 32.85 12.83
N ASN A 113 36.67 33.87 12.00
CA ASN A 113 35.41 34.54 11.73
C ASN A 113 34.42 33.66 10.90
N VAL A 114 34.94 32.83 9.98
CA VAL A 114 34.15 31.81 9.30
C VAL A 114 33.54 30.80 10.31
N ASN A 115 34.32 30.44 11.33
CA ASN A 115 33.80 29.55 12.39
C ASN A 115 32.71 30.23 13.25
N LYS A 116 32.79 31.56 13.47
CA LYS A 116 31.69 32.33 14.10
C LYS A 116 30.43 32.26 13.24
N LEU A 117 30.54 32.49 11.89
CA LEU A 117 29.40 32.37 10.97
C LEU A 117 28.77 30.96 10.96
N LYS A 118 29.61 29.92 11.00
CA LYS A 118 29.14 28.53 11.13
C LYS A 118 28.37 28.30 12.42
N ALA A 119 28.85 28.84 13.55
CA ALA A 119 28.17 28.74 14.85
C ALA A 119 26.81 29.45 14.85
N LEU A 120 26.67 30.53 14.05
CA LEU A 120 25.41 31.20 13.78
C LEU A 120 24.53 30.47 12.74
N ALA A 121 24.93 29.27 12.33
CA ALA A 121 24.24 28.47 11.32
C ALA A 121 24.07 29.15 9.95
N VAL A 122 24.99 30.06 9.60
CA VAL A 122 25.03 30.66 8.26
C VAL A 122 25.36 29.55 7.24
N HIS A 123 24.58 29.48 6.18
CA HIS A 123 24.70 28.43 5.20
C HIS A 123 26.04 28.48 4.44
N LYS A 124 26.60 27.31 4.09
CA LYS A 124 27.88 27.21 3.40
C LYS A 124 27.96 28.03 2.10
N LYS A 125 26.85 28.15 1.35
CA LYS A 125 26.78 28.99 0.15
C LYS A 125 27.00 30.46 0.46
N GLU A 126 26.41 30.95 1.58
CA GLU A 126 26.59 32.33 2.04
C GLU A 126 28.01 32.57 2.50
N ILE A 127 28.56 31.65 3.30
CA ILE A 127 29.98 31.74 3.74
C ILE A 127 30.90 31.82 2.52
N LYS A 128 30.67 30.99 1.50
CA LYS A 128 31.44 31.04 0.26
C LYS A 128 31.27 32.38 -0.45
N ARG A 129 30.02 32.87 -0.60
CA ARG A 129 29.69 34.18 -1.18
C ARG A 129 30.41 35.30 -0.43
N ILE A 130 30.42 35.27 0.90
CA ILE A 130 31.10 36.28 1.74
C ILE A 130 32.64 36.24 1.52
N ILE A 131 33.26 35.06 1.44
CA ILE A 131 34.70 34.93 1.21
C ILE A 131 35.08 35.40 -0.19
N GLU A 132 34.30 35.09 -1.23
CA GLU A 132 34.62 35.40 -2.62
C GLU A 132 34.20 36.81 -3.03
N ALA A 133 33.31 37.45 -2.31
CA ALA A 133 32.85 38.80 -2.64
C ALA A 133 33.96 39.86 -2.48
N ASN A 134 34.01 40.76 -3.47
CA ASN A 134 34.82 41.98 -3.42
C ASN A 134 34.03 43.18 -2.89
N GLU A 135 32.69 43.03 -2.80
CA GLU A 135 31.77 44.05 -2.34
C GLU A 135 31.26 43.72 -0.93
N TYR A 136 30.75 44.76 -0.25
CA TYR A 136 30.17 44.58 1.07
C TYR A 136 28.81 43.90 0.97
N ILE A 137 28.66 42.80 1.67
CA ILE A 137 27.40 42.04 1.77
C ILE A 137 26.65 42.55 2.99
N HIS A 138 25.41 43.07 2.77
CA HIS A 138 24.57 43.63 3.83
C HIS A 138 23.68 42.59 4.50
N ASP A 139 23.21 41.63 3.74
CA ASP A 139 22.26 40.59 4.20
C ASP A 139 22.70 39.19 3.83
N ILE A 140 22.22 38.22 4.55
CA ILE A 140 22.49 36.83 4.32
C ILE A 140 21.20 36.06 4.05
N ALA A 141 21.27 35.14 3.09
CA ALA A 141 20.14 34.32 2.73
C ALA A 141 20.09 33.02 3.55
N PHE A 142 18.88 32.63 3.89
CA PHE A 142 18.57 31.33 4.48
C PHE A 142 18.04 30.40 3.40
N TYR A 143 18.45 29.14 3.44
CA TYR A 143 18.17 28.17 2.39
C TYR A 143 17.40 26.96 2.93
N ALA A 144 16.58 26.38 2.06
CA ALA A 144 15.90 25.13 2.35
C ALA A 144 16.91 23.97 2.44
N PRO A 145 16.92 23.18 3.54
CA PRO A 145 17.87 22.09 3.73
C PRO A 145 17.60 20.89 2.82
N TYR A 146 16.37 20.74 2.33
CA TYR A 146 15.89 19.67 1.44
C TYR A 146 14.63 20.13 0.68
N ASP A 147 14.21 19.34 -0.32
CA ASP A 147 12.95 19.58 -1.01
C ASP A 147 11.79 19.51 -0.03
N SER A 148 11.06 20.60 0.12
CA SER A 148 10.07 20.80 1.18
C SER A 148 8.93 21.68 0.75
N VAL A 149 7.92 21.76 1.57
CA VAL A 149 6.82 22.71 1.48
C VAL A 149 6.81 23.60 2.72
N VAL A 150 6.49 24.88 2.56
CA VAL A 150 6.35 25.84 3.66
C VAL A 150 5.02 25.57 4.36
N ILE A 151 5.05 25.04 5.60
CA ILE A 151 3.83 24.72 6.36
C ILE A 151 3.45 25.77 7.37
N LYS A 152 4.42 26.60 7.78
CA LYS A 152 4.20 27.75 8.69
C LYS A 152 5.14 28.87 8.34
N LYS A 153 4.68 30.10 8.45
CA LYS A 153 5.44 31.34 8.18
C LYS A 153 5.06 32.39 9.20
N GLU A 154 6.02 32.80 10.03
CA GLU A 154 5.83 33.78 11.12
C GLU A 154 6.46 35.15 10.81
N ILE A 155 6.97 35.36 9.59
CA ILE A 155 7.70 36.56 9.17
C ILE A 155 7.09 37.18 7.90
N ASN A 156 7.30 38.49 7.76
CA ASN A 156 7.00 39.26 6.57
C ASN A 156 8.23 40.13 6.20
N ASN A 157 8.24 40.71 4.99
CA ASN A 157 9.26 41.69 4.65
C ASN A 157 9.24 42.84 5.65
N GLY A 158 10.42 43.23 6.12
CA GLY A 158 10.59 44.28 7.14
C GLY A 158 10.38 43.81 8.60
N SER A 159 9.97 42.55 8.83
CA SER A 159 9.83 42.05 10.20
C SER A 159 11.16 42.09 10.94
N PHE A 160 11.14 42.59 12.18
CA PHE A 160 12.23 42.37 13.11
C PHE A 160 12.10 41.00 13.76
N VAL A 161 13.19 40.25 13.80
CA VAL A 161 13.25 38.91 14.41
C VAL A 161 14.30 38.86 15.52
N LYS A 162 13.97 38.14 16.57
CA LYS A 162 14.88 37.92 17.69
C LYS A 162 15.53 36.57 17.60
N LYS A 163 16.71 36.43 18.16
CA LYS A 163 17.37 35.14 18.37
C LYS A 163 16.42 34.17 19.07
N GLY A 164 16.27 32.97 18.52
CA GLY A 164 15.35 31.93 18.99
C GLY A 164 13.94 31.99 18.40
N SER A 165 13.58 33.02 17.64
CA SER A 165 12.26 33.09 16.99
C SER A 165 12.14 32.06 15.88
N LEU A 166 11.01 31.34 15.82
CA LEU A 166 10.62 30.54 14.67
C LEU A 166 10.27 31.49 13.52
N LEU A 167 10.89 31.28 12.37
CA LEU A 167 10.69 32.10 11.18
C LEU A 167 9.80 31.41 10.14
N VAL A 168 10.18 30.19 9.79
CA VAL A 168 9.49 29.36 8.81
C VAL A 168 9.58 27.90 9.26
N GLN A 169 8.52 27.14 9.05
CA GLN A 169 8.52 25.71 9.25
C GLN A 169 8.34 25.01 7.90
N LEU A 170 9.20 24.04 7.65
CA LEU A 170 9.26 23.27 6.40
C LEU A 170 8.92 21.81 6.68
N ALA A 171 8.23 21.16 5.75
CA ALA A 171 7.96 19.73 5.80
C ALA A 171 8.28 19.05 4.47
N SER A 172 8.82 17.84 4.52
CA SER A 172 8.99 17.03 3.32
C SER A 172 7.69 16.32 2.97
N LEU A 173 7.32 16.34 1.67
CA LEU A 173 6.17 15.58 1.16
C LEU A 173 6.55 14.19 0.61
N LYS A 174 7.84 13.84 0.56
CA LYS A 174 8.30 12.56 -0.04
C LYS A 174 7.83 11.32 0.71
N LYS A 175 7.49 11.47 1.97
CA LYS A 175 6.79 10.46 2.80
C LYS A 175 5.68 11.15 3.57
N LEU A 176 4.57 10.45 3.69
CA LEU A 176 3.42 10.91 4.49
C LEU A 176 3.04 9.84 5.49
N TRP A 177 2.47 10.26 6.59
CA TRP A 177 1.79 9.37 7.51
C TRP A 177 0.34 9.22 7.11
N VAL A 178 -0.21 8.05 7.37
CA VAL A 178 -1.65 7.80 7.37
C VAL A 178 -2.02 7.55 8.83
N ILE A 179 -2.81 8.42 9.38
CA ILE A 179 -3.30 8.33 10.76
C ILE A 179 -4.73 7.79 10.68
N ALA A 180 -4.89 6.53 11.04
CA ALA A 180 -6.17 5.84 11.05
C ALA A 180 -6.71 5.73 12.47
N SER A 181 -7.98 6.08 12.68
CA SER A 181 -8.64 6.01 13.99
C SER A 181 -9.25 4.62 14.18
N VAL A 182 -8.78 3.90 15.18
CA VAL A 182 -9.22 2.55 15.54
C VAL A 182 -10.03 2.62 16.83
N TYR A 183 -11.28 2.22 16.79
CA TYR A 183 -12.12 2.19 17.99
C TYR A 183 -11.59 1.22 19.03
N GLN A 184 -11.77 1.53 20.30
CA GLN A 184 -11.26 0.75 21.43
C GLN A 184 -11.65 -0.74 21.36
N LYS A 185 -12.88 -1.07 20.92
CA LYS A 185 -13.36 -2.45 20.71
C LYS A 185 -12.56 -3.25 19.68
N ASP A 186 -11.89 -2.56 18.74
CA ASP A 186 -11.13 -3.16 17.65
C ASP A 186 -9.61 -3.12 17.88
N LEU A 187 -9.16 -2.55 19.01
CA LEU A 187 -7.73 -2.35 19.29
C LEU A 187 -6.97 -3.69 19.36
N SER A 188 -7.58 -4.73 19.93
CA SER A 188 -6.97 -6.07 19.98
C SER A 188 -6.71 -6.69 18.61
N PHE A 189 -7.43 -6.21 17.58
CA PHE A 189 -7.26 -6.64 16.21
C PHE A 189 -6.02 -6.04 15.56
N VAL A 190 -5.64 -4.81 15.91
CA VAL A 190 -4.53 -4.10 15.26
C VAL A 190 -3.22 -4.35 16.00
N LYS A 191 -2.19 -4.77 15.26
CA LYS A 191 -0.84 -5.01 15.79
C LYS A 191 0.19 -4.35 14.88
N LYS A 192 1.29 -3.86 15.46
CA LYS A 192 2.44 -3.36 14.69
C LYS A 192 2.93 -4.44 13.71
N GLY A 193 3.26 -4.01 12.48
CA GLY A 193 3.75 -4.89 11.42
C GLY A 193 2.66 -5.52 10.55
N LEU A 194 1.37 -5.38 10.89
CA LEU A 194 0.28 -5.87 10.03
C LEU A 194 0.26 -5.12 8.71
N LYS A 195 0.13 -5.86 7.62
CA LYS A 195 -0.05 -5.30 6.27
C LYS A 195 -1.42 -4.68 6.13
N ALA A 196 -1.46 -3.53 5.46
CA ALA A 196 -2.67 -2.77 5.19
C ALA A 196 -2.73 -2.31 3.74
N LYS A 197 -3.94 -2.22 3.21
CA LYS A 197 -4.24 -1.52 1.95
C LYS A 197 -4.85 -0.18 2.29
N VAL A 198 -4.21 0.89 1.82
CA VAL A 198 -4.64 2.27 2.04
C VAL A 198 -5.28 2.78 0.76
N TYR A 199 -6.57 3.02 0.78
CA TYR A 199 -7.34 3.64 -0.29
C TYR A 199 -7.43 5.12 0.00
N ILE A 200 -6.83 5.94 -0.84
CA ILE A 200 -6.81 7.40 -0.69
C ILE A 200 -7.88 7.97 -1.62
N ASP A 201 -8.76 8.82 -1.09
CA ASP A 201 -9.84 9.42 -1.87
C ASP A 201 -9.30 10.19 -3.09
N GLY A 202 -9.92 9.95 -4.24
CA GLY A 202 -9.48 10.50 -5.52
C GLY A 202 -8.48 9.64 -6.30
N PHE A 203 -8.04 8.49 -5.75
CA PHE A 203 -7.12 7.57 -6.42
C PHE A 203 -7.71 6.16 -6.49
N ALA A 204 -7.62 5.53 -7.68
CA ALA A 204 -8.22 4.21 -7.93
C ALA A 204 -7.42 3.08 -7.26
N GLU A 205 -6.10 3.18 -7.25
CA GLU A 205 -5.23 2.11 -6.78
C GLU A 205 -4.84 2.30 -5.31
N PRO A 206 -4.96 1.24 -4.47
CA PRO A 206 -4.55 1.30 -3.09
C PRO A 206 -3.03 1.29 -2.94
N VAL A 207 -2.54 1.99 -1.95
CA VAL A 207 -1.14 1.93 -1.51
C VAL A 207 -0.98 0.83 -0.48
N ILE A 208 0.03 -0.04 -0.66
CA ILE A 208 0.36 -1.07 0.32
C ILE A 208 1.27 -0.45 1.39
N SER A 209 0.88 -0.63 2.62
CA SER A 209 1.64 -0.15 3.79
C SER A 209 1.60 -1.17 4.93
N THR A 210 2.21 -0.82 6.04
CA THR A 210 2.20 -1.62 7.27
C THR A 210 1.91 -0.71 8.46
N VAL A 211 1.29 -1.28 9.50
CA VAL A 211 1.11 -0.60 10.79
C VAL A 211 2.49 -0.37 11.39
N ASP A 212 2.90 0.90 11.47
CA ASP A 212 4.19 1.32 12.00
C ASP A 212 4.13 1.58 13.50
N TYR A 213 3.10 2.30 13.95
CA TYR A 213 2.97 2.70 15.34
C TYR A 213 1.50 2.75 15.77
N ILE A 214 1.24 2.37 17.01
CA ILE A 214 -0.05 2.49 17.68
C ILE A 214 0.15 3.48 18.82
N TYR A 215 -0.56 4.60 18.79
CA TYR A 215 -0.42 5.62 19.82
C TYR A 215 -0.95 5.11 21.17
N PRO A 216 -0.25 5.38 22.28
CA PRO A 216 -0.64 4.88 23.61
C PRO A 216 -1.77 5.68 24.26
N THR A 217 -2.33 6.65 23.53
CA THR A 217 -3.37 7.56 24.01
C THR A 217 -4.68 7.31 23.30
N ILE A 218 -5.79 7.50 24.00
CA ILE A 218 -7.14 7.41 23.47
C ILE A 218 -7.66 8.84 23.28
N ASP A 219 -8.19 9.12 22.10
CA ASP A 219 -8.99 10.32 21.87
C ASP A 219 -10.32 10.20 22.66
N GLU A 220 -10.49 11.05 23.66
CA GLU A 220 -11.65 11.01 24.56
C GLU A 220 -12.97 11.31 23.83
N THR A 221 -12.93 12.10 22.76
CA THR A 221 -14.11 12.51 21.98
C THR A 221 -14.65 11.35 21.17
N ASN A 222 -13.77 10.67 20.45
CA ASN A 222 -14.12 9.61 19.51
C ASN A 222 -13.96 8.20 20.10
N LYS A 223 -13.37 8.09 21.29
CA LYS A 223 -13.00 6.81 21.95
C LYS A 223 -12.22 5.90 21.02
N SER A 224 -11.30 6.49 20.27
CA SER A 224 -10.44 5.83 19.30
C SER A 224 -8.97 6.00 19.67
N VAL A 225 -8.16 5.09 19.19
CA VAL A 225 -6.70 5.13 19.23
C VAL A 225 -6.20 5.40 17.83
N ASP A 226 -5.28 6.32 17.69
CA ASP A 226 -4.66 6.57 16.40
C ASP A 226 -3.62 5.50 16.09
N VAL A 227 -3.65 5.06 14.85
CA VAL A 227 -2.71 4.06 14.30
C VAL A 227 -2.03 4.67 13.10
N ARG A 228 -0.69 4.68 13.15
CA ARG A 228 0.14 5.26 12.11
C ARG A 228 0.61 4.20 11.12
N LEU A 229 0.47 4.54 9.86
CA LEU A 229 1.10 3.85 8.74
C LEU A 229 1.96 4.86 7.97
N VAL A 230 2.98 4.39 7.26
CA VAL A 230 3.87 5.26 6.46
C VAL A 230 3.71 4.91 4.99
N ILE A 231 3.51 5.92 4.14
CA ILE A 231 3.43 5.76 2.70
C ILE A 231 4.51 6.57 2.00
N ASP A 232 5.07 6.01 0.93
CA ASP A 232 5.96 6.73 0.04
C ASP A 232 5.14 7.62 -0.91
N ASN A 233 5.63 8.84 -1.12
CA ASN A 233 5.00 9.85 -1.98
C ASN A 233 6.05 10.52 -2.87
N LYS A 234 6.87 9.72 -3.56
CA LYS A 234 7.98 10.22 -4.38
C LYS A 234 7.52 11.14 -5.49
N ASP A 235 6.37 10.85 -6.09
CA ASP A 235 5.78 11.61 -7.19
C ASP A 235 4.96 12.82 -6.70
N LEU A 236 4.93 13.08 -5.39
CA LEU A 236 4.21 14.18 -4.74
C LEU A 236 2.71 14.28 -5.10
N LYS A 237 2.08 13.17 -5.45
CA LYS A 237 0.67 13.11 -5.85
C LYS A 237 -0.32 13.11 -4.69
N TYR A 238 0.12 12.70 -3.50
CA TYR A 238 -0.71 12.70 -2.31
C TYR A 238 -0.43 13.94 -1.47
N SER A 239 -1.48 14.53 -0.92
CA SER A 239 -1.39 15.71 -0.06
C SER A 239 -1.81 15.40 1.37
N PRO A 240 -1.21 16.04 2.37
CA PRO A 240 -1.72 15.98 3.75
C PRO A 240 -3.19 16.38 3.81
N ASN A 241 -3.90 15.88 4.81
CA ASN A 241 -5.34 16.03 5.04
C ASN A 241 -6.27 15.30 4.04
N MET A 242 -5.76 14.61 3.02
CA MET A 242 -6.60 13.71 2.23
C MET A 242 -7.16 12.60 3.10
N PHE A 243 -8.43 12.23 2.85
CA PHE A 243 -9.06 11.11 3.52
C PHE A 243 -8.55 9.78 2.98
N ALA A 244 -8.50 8.80 3.86
CA ALA A 244 -8.07 7.45 3.52
C ALA A 244 -8.89 6.40 4.27
N LYS A 245 -9.20 5.31 3.56
CA LYS A 245 -9.72 4.07 4.14
C LYS A 245 -8.56 3.09 4.25
N VAL A 246 -8.37 2.50 5.42
CA VAL A 246 -7.29 1.57 5.73
C VAL A 246 -7.87 0.19 6.00
N ASP A 247 -7.66 -0.73 5.09
CA ASP A 247 -8.08 -2.12 5.20
C ASP A 247 -6.92 -2.95 5.78
N ILE A 248 -7.07 -3.43 7.01
CA ILE A 248 -6.10 -4.27 7.71
C ILE A 248 -6.59 -5.71 7.70
N LYS A 249 -5.77 -6.63 7.19
CA LYS A 249 -6.04 -8.06 7.19
C LYS A 249 -5.11 -8.76 8.17
N GLN A 250 -5.67 -9.48 9.15
CA GLN A 250 -4.90 -10.43 9.92
C GLN A 250 -4.72 -11.71 9.11
N ILE A 251 -3.53 -12.30 9.18
CA ILE A 251 -3.27 -13.62 8.61
C ILE A 251 -3.27 -14.59 9.79
N ASN A 252 -4.40 -15.29 9.99
CA ASN A 252 -4.54 -16.18 11.12
C ASN A 252 -4.23 -17.64 10.75
N LYS A 253 -4.47 -18.01 9.49
CA LYS A 253 -4.36 -19.39 9.03
C LYS A 253 -4.06 -19.45 7.54
N GLU A 254 -3.22 -20.36 7.16
CA GLU A 254 -3.03 -20.78 5.78
C GLU A 254 -3.91 -22.00 5.53
N ILE A 255 -4.78 -21.95 4.52
CA ILE A 255 -5.76 -22.98 4.23
C ILE A 255 -5.80 -23.28 2.73
N LEU A 256 -6.20 -24.51 2.39
CA LEU A 256 -6.52 -24.88 1.03
C LEU A 256 -7.87 -24.29 0.63
N THR A 257 -7.96 -23.71 -0.55
CA THR A 257 -9.19 -23.10 -1.05
C THR A 257 -9.54 -23.57 -2.44
N LEU A 258 -10.86 -23.65 -2.69
CA LEU A 258 -11.43 -23.85 -4.01
C LEU A 258 -12.58 -22.87 -4.26
N PRO A 259 -12.82 -22.46 -5.52
CA PRO A 259 -14.00 -21.70 -5.86
C PRO A 259 -15.26 -22.55 -5.68
N LYS A 260 -16.37 -21.93 -5.32
CA LYS A 260 -17.67 -22.60 -5.14
C LYS A 260 -18.07 -23.44 -6.37
N THR A 261 -17.69 -23.00 -7.55
CA THR A 261 -17.98 -23.67 -8.83
C THR A 261 -17.21 -24.97 -9.04
N ALA A 262 -16.23 -25.29 -8.18
CA ALA A 262 -15.46 -26.52 -8.18
C ALA A 262 -15.87 -27.50 -7.06
N VAL A 263 -16.81 -27.14 -6.18
CA VAL A 263 -17.26 -27.98 -5.06
C VAL A 263 -18.75 -28.25 -5.22
N LEU A 264 -19.09 -29.52 -5.40
CA LEU A 264 -20.47 -30.02 -5.42
C LEU A 264 -20.90 -30.32 -4.00
N GLN A 265 -22.05 -29.82 -3.58
CA GLN A 265 -22.71 -30.23 -2.34
C GLN A 265 -23.82 -31.22 -2.65
N LYS A 266 -23.74 -32.41 -2.05
CA LYS A 266 -24.72 -33.48 -2.18
C LYS A 266 -25.15 -33.92 -0.78
N GLY A 267 -26.34 -33.50 -0.37
CA GLY A 267 -26.80 -33.66 1.01
C GLY A 267 -25.89 -32.95 2.01
N SER A 268 -25.33 -33.70 2.94
CA SER A 268 -24.36 -33.24 3.94
C SER A 268 -22.89 -33.33 3.48
N LYS A 269 -22.64 -34.02 2.38
CA LYS A 269 -21.31 -34.28 1.83
C LYS A 269 -20.92 -33.26 0.75
N HIS A 270 -19.61 -33.08 0.58
CA HIS A 270 -19.04 -32.26 -0.49
C HIS A 270 -18.12 -33.10 -1.35
N TYR A 271 -18.17 -32.88 -2.67
CA TYR A 271 -17.36 -33.58 -3.66
C TYR A 271 -16.64 -32.59 -4.55
N VAL A 272 -15.45 -32.96 -5.00
CA VAL A 272 -14.70 -32.31 -6.05
C VAL A 272 -14.40 -33.34 -7.13
N PHE A 273 -14.35 -32.92 -8.40
CA PHE A 273 -14.00 -33.81 -9.48
C PHE A 273 -12.53 -33.58 -9.85
N GLN A 274 -11.66 -34.48 -9.40
CA GLN A 274 -10.24 -34.42 -9.72
C GLN A 274 -10.03 -34.70 -11.20
N TYR A 275 -9.28 -33.82 -11.86
CA TYR A 275 -8.91 -33.99 -13.26
C TYR A 275 -7.70 -34.92 -13.36
N LEU A 276 -7.84 -36.06 -14.01
CA LEU A 276 -6.78 -37.02 -14.30
C LEU A 276 -6.27 -36.87 -15.74
N SER A 277 -7.17 -36.82 -16.73
CA SER A 277 -6.85 -36.62 -18.14
C SER A 277 -8.01 -35.89 -18.86
N GLU A 278 -7.89 -35.69 -20.15
CA GLU A 278 -8.98 -35.07 -20.95
C GLU A 278 -10.29 -35.86 -20.93
N SER A 279 -10.22 -37.18 -20.79
CA SER A 279 -11.37 -38.10 -20.76
C SER A 279 -11.66 -38.69 -19.39
N GLU A 280 -10.80 -38.44 -18.40
CA GLU A 280 -10.89 -39.08 -17.09
C GLU A 280 -10.96 -38.07 -15.96
N TYR A 281 -11.85 -38.32 -15.03
CA TYR A 281 -11.97 -37.61 -13.75
C TYR A 281 -12.45 -38.56 -12.66
N GLU A 282 -12.19 -38.19 -11.42
CA GLU A 282 -12.60 -38.97 -10.25
C GLU A 282 -13.32 -38.06 -9.25
N PRO A 283 -14.54 -38.45 -8.78
CA PRO A 283 -15.21 -37.77 -7.70
C PRO A 283 -14.52 -38.10 -6.37
N ILE A 284 -14.00 -37.07 -5.69
CA ILE A 284 -13.37 -37.21 -4.37
C ILE A 284 -14.26 -36.55 -3.34
N GLU A 285 -14.64 -37.28 -2.30
CA GLU A 285 -15.28 -36.71 -1.13
C GLU A 285 -14.29 -35.82 -0.39
N VAL A 286 -14.71 -34.59 -0.05
CA VAL A 286 -13.88 -33.62 0.66
C VAL A 286 -14.61 -33.07 1.87
N THR A 287 -13.88 -32.85 2.95
CA THR A 287 -14.38 -32.04 4.04
C THR A 287 -14.19 -30.57 3.71
N ALA A 288 -15.28 -29.89 3.43
CA ALA A 288 -15.25 -28.49 3.00
C ALA A 288 -16.10 -27.59 3.89
N LYS A 289 -15.63 -26.35 4.10
CA LYS A 289 -16.34 -25.31 4.85
C LYS A 289 -16.45 -24.05 4.02
N ARG A 290 -17.66 -23.53 3.87
CA ARG A 290 -17.88 -22.27 3.13
C ARG A 290 -17.30 -21.09 3.91
N ILE A 291 -16.41 -20.30 3.26
CA ILE A 291 -15.74 -19.13 3.86
C ILE A 291 -16.20 -17.80 3.25
N SER A 292 -16.79 -17.84 2.05
CA SER A 292 -17.40 -16.67 1.42
C SER A 292 -18.52 -17.09 0.45
N SER A 293 -19.14 -16.11 -0.21
CA SER A 293 -20.17 -16.38 -1.23
C SER A 293 -19.68 -17.22 -2.40
N ASN A 294 -18.37 -17.19 -2.70
CA ASN A 294 -17.77 -17.81 -3.88
C ASN A 294 -16.59 -18.76 -3.59
N LYS A 295 -16.27 -19.05 -2.30
CA LYS A 295 -15.12 -19.90 -1.92
C LYS A 295 -15.42 -20.86 -0.78
N TYR A 296 -14.79 -22.04 -0.85
CA TYR A 296 -14.70 -23.02 0.22
C TYR A 296 -13.26 -23.16 0.72
N GLU A 297 -13.10 -23.36 2.03
CA GLU A 297 -11.93 -23.95 2.69
C GLU A 297 -12.01 -25.45 2.54
N ILE A 298 -10.97 -26.11 2.08
CA ILE A 298 -10.86 -27.56 2.06
C ILE A 298 -10.02 -27.99 3.26
N ILE A 299 -10.64 -28.80 4.11
CA ILE A 299 -10.03 -29.26 5.36
C ILE A 299 -9.32 -30.59 5.11
N ASP A 300 -9.95 -31.48 4.32
CA ASP A 300 -9.43 -32.82 4.01
C ASP A 300 -9.97 -33.29 2.65
N GLY A 301 -9.34 -34.35 2.09
CA GLY A 301 -9.75 -35.06 0.89
C GLY A 301 -8.94 -34.73 -0.37
N ILE A 302 -8.27 -33.56 -0.46
CA ILE A 302 -7.47 -33.19 -1.62
C ILE A 302 -6.27 -32.34 -1.22
N GLN A 303 -5.18 -32.41 -1.98
CA GLN A 303 -3.89 -31.76 -1.67
C GLN A 303 -3.65 -30.51 -2.54
N GLU A 304 -2.73 -29.65 -2.05
CA GLU A 304 -2.25 -28.51 -2.80
C GLU A 304 -1.66 -28.92 -4.17
N GLY A 305 -1.94 -28.16 -5.20
CA GLY A 305 -1.44 -28.37 -6.57
C GLY A 305 -2.29 -29.35 -7.39
N GLN A 306 -3.20 -30.10 -6.78
CA GLN A 306 -4.10 -30.96 -7.54
C GLN A 306 -5.10 -30.12 -8.36
N ARG A 307 -5.39 -30.56 -9.56
CA ARG A 307 -6.32 -29.88 -10.48
C ARG A 307 -7.70 -30.50 -10.39
N VAL A 308 -8.71 -29.66 -10.28
CA VAL A 308 -10.12 -30.07 -10.24
C VAL A 308 -10.92 -29.36 -11.31
N ILE A 309 -12.01 -29.98 -11.74
CA ILE A 309 -12.94 -29.39 -12.73
C ILE A 309 -13.75 -28.30 -12.02
N ASN A 310 -13.82 -27.13 -12.63
CA ASN A 310 -14.43 -25.91 -12.07
C ASN A 310 -15.70 -25.47 -12.80
N ASN A 311 -16.40 -26.40 -13.42
CA ASN A 311 -17.67 -26.11 -14.10
C ASN A 311 -18.43 -27.41 -14.38
N ALA A 312 -19.71 -27.26 -14.73
CA ALA A 312 -20.55 -28.39 -15.15
C ALA A 312 -20.69 -29.52 -14.11
N LEU A 313 -20.59 -29.20 -12.82
CA LEU A 313 -20.60 -30.20 -11.72
C LEU A 313 -21.84 -31.10 -11.75
N PHE A 314 -23.00 -30.58 -12.11
CA PHE A 314 -24.22 -31.36 -12.23
C PHE A 314 -24.15 -32.47 -13.30
N LEU A 315 -23.53 -32.15 -14.46
CA LEU A 315 -23.33 -33.12 -15.53
C LEU A 315 -22.34 -34.20 -15.10
N LEU A 316 -21.28 -33.81 -14.42
CA LEU A 316 -20.28 -34.73 -13.87
C LEU A 316 -20.85 -35.62 -12.78
N ASP A 317 -21.73 -35.10 -11.93
CA ASP A 317 -22.44 -35.89 -10.92
C ASP A 317 -23.33 -36.96 -11.56
N SER A 318 -24.11 -36.56 -12.57
CA SER A 318 -24.98 -37.49 -13.29
C SER A 318 -24.18 -38.58 -14.00
N ASP A 319 -23.04 -38.23 -14.62
CA ASP A 319 -22.17 -39.18 -15.31
C ASP A 319 -21.49 -40.13 -14.29
N ALA A 320 -21.01 -39.58 -13.15
CA ALA A 320 -20.39 -40.36 -12.09
C ALA A 320 -21.35 -41.38 -11.46
N ILE A 321 -22.63 -41.00 -11.25
CA ILE A 321 -23.68 -41.92 -10.78
C ILE A 321 -23.89 -43.05 -11.82
N THR A 322 -24.02 -42.68 -13.08
CA THR A 322 -24.27 -43.65 -14.17
C THR A 322 -23.14 -44.67 -14.34
N ASN A 323 -21.90 -44.22 -14.10
CA ASN A 323 -20.71 -45.06 -14.26
C ASN A 323 -20.26 -45.71 -12.93
N GLY A 324 -21.01 -45.57 -11.83
CA GLY A 324 -20.69 -46.15 -10.53
C GLY A 324 -19.36 -45.69 -9.95
N LEU A 325 -18.99 -44.42 -10.18
CA LEU A 325 -17.70 -43.84 -9.73
C LEU A 325 -17.70 -43.42 -8.26
N TYR A 326 -18.87 -43.39 -7.59
CA TYR A 326 -18.94 -43.15 -6.15
C TYR A 326 -18.65 -44.42 -5.37
N SER A 327 -18.06 -44.30 -4.18
CA SER A 327 -17.86 -45.44 -3.29
C SER A 327 -19.21 -46.03 -2.83
N SER A 328 -19.26 -47.35 -2.64
CA SER A 328 -20.50 -48.11 -2.32
C SER A 328 -21.18 -47.73 -0.97
N ASP A 329 -20.55 -46.88 -0.17
CA ASP A 329 -21.13 -46.37 1.08
C ASP A 329 -22.01 -45.10 0.87
N ASP A 330 -22.15 -44.63 -0.36
CA ASP A 330 -22.85 -43.39 -0.70
C ASP A 330 -24.28 -43.57 -1.23
N ASP A 331 -24.82 -44.79 -1.25
CA ASP A 331 -26.14 -45.15 -1.83
C ASP A 331 -27.32 -44.99 -0.86
N ASP A 332 -27.13 -44.44 0.34
CA ASP A 332 -28.24 -44.15 1.27
C ASP A 332 -28.98 -42.84 0.85
N TRP A 333 -30.09 -43.07 0.16
CA TRP A 333 -31.12 -42.05 -0.18
C TRP A 333 -32.26 -42.07 0.84
#